data_ddc3b9ca650ed716afdc77682a23acb0
#
_entry.id   ddc3b9ca650ed716afdc77682a23acb0
#
_cell.length_a   1.000
_cell.length_b   1.000
_cell.length_c   1.000
_cell.angle_alpha   90.00
_cell.angle_beta   90.00
_cell.angle_gamma   90.00
#
_symmetry.space_group_name_H-M   'P 1'
#
loop_
_entity.id
_entity.type
_entity.pdbx_description
1 polymer ?
#
loop_
_entity_poly.entity_id
_entity_poly.type
_entity_poly.pdbx_seq_one_letter_code
_entity_poly.pdbx_strand_id
1 'polypeptide(L)'
;MPELSDEYIRLHVTNALAEDIGSGDATTNALISADHQSEARIIAREDIVLCGISLALAVFRQLDPHCEIHQIKKDGQQAARDDSVMSITASTRALLTGERTALNFIQRLSGIATMTALYADEVRDSGALIF
;
A
#
# COMPACT_ATOMS: atom_id res chain seq x y z
N MET A 1 -4.74 8.71 -14.13
CA MET A 1 -4.52 7.25 -14.10
C MET A 1 -5.88 6.55 -14.02
N PRO A 2 -6.15 5.57 -14.86
CA PRO A 2 -7.42 4.85 -14.75
C PRO A 2 -7.49 4.12 -13.41
N GLU A 3 -8.66 4.10 -12.81
CA GLU A 3 -8.88 3.36 -11.57
C GLU A 3 -8.89 1.85 -11.85
N LEU A 4 -8.29 1.10 -10.94
CA LEU A 4 -8.34 -0.35 -10.99
C LEU A 4 -9.74 -0.82 -10.58
N SER A 5 -10.24 -1.86 -11.25
CA SER A 5 -11.53 -2.44 -10.87
C SER A 5 -11.42 -3.13 -9.50
N ASP A 6 -12.54 -3.18 -8.77
CA ASP A 6 -12.59 -3.85 -7.47
C ASP A 6 -12.25 -5.33 -7.58
N GLU A 7 -12.66 -5.97 -8.67
CA GLU A 7 -12.35 -7.38 -8.93
C GLU A 7 -10.85 -7.61 -9.14
N TYR A 8 -10.20 -6.73 -9.92
CA TYR A 8 -8.77 -6.79 -10.15
C TYR A 8 -7.99 -6.61 -8.84
N ILE A 9 -8.35 -5.61 -8.06
CA ILE A 9 -7.73 -5.33 -6.75
C ILE A 9 -7.87 -6.56 -5.84
N ARG A 10 -9.07 -7.09 -5.72
CA ARG A 10 -9.35 -8.25 -4.86
C ARG A 10 -8.51 -9.46 -5.27
N LEU A 11 -8.43 -9.75 -6.57
CA LEU A 11 -7.67 -10.89 -7.07
C LEU A 11 -6.18 -10.77 -6.76
N HIS A 12 -5.59 -9.61 -7.05
CA HIS A 12 -4.16 -9.38 -6.80
C HIS A 12 -3.82 -9.37 -5.32
N VAL A 13 -4.66 -8.77 -4.49
CA VAL A 13 -4.48 -8.76 -3.04
C VAL A 13 -4.60 -10.17 -2.47
N THR A 14 -5.60 -10.94 -2.88
CA THR A 14 -5.77 -12.32 -2.43
C THR A 14 -4.55 -13.17 -2.75
N ASN A 15 -4.04 -13.08 -3.98
CA ASN A 15 -2.87 -13.85 -4.42
C ASN A 15 -1.60 -13.42 -3.67
N ALA A 16 -1.39 -12.12 -3.50
CA ALA A 16 -0.23 -11.61 -2.78
C ALA A 16 -0.24 -12.02 -1.31
N LEU A 17 -1.39 -11.95 -0.65
CA LEU A 17 -1.54 -12.38 0.74
C LEU A 17 -1.29 -13.88 0.88
N ALA A 18 -1.79 -14.68 -0.05
CA ALA A 18 -1.57 -16.13 -0.02
C ALA A 18 -0.09 -16.50 -0.07
N GLU A 19 0.71 -15.75 -0.86
CA GLU A 19 2.16 -15.95 -0.93
C GLU A 19 2.87 -15.50 0.36
N ASP A 20 2.48 -14.35 0.91
CA ASP A 20 3.20 -13.73 2.03
C ASP A 20 2.83 -14.31 3.39
N ILE A 21 1.58 -14.78 3.57
CA ILE A 21 1.12 -15.29 4.87
C ILE A 21 1.86 -16.57 5.24
N GLY A 22 1.84 -17.57 4.38
CA GLY A 22 2.55 -18.83 4.61
C GLY A 22 2.47 -19.31 6.05
N SER A 23 3.62 -19.70 6.63
CA SER A 23 3.71 -20.17 8.03
C SER A 23 3.85 -19.03 9.05
N GLY A 24 4.08 -17.80 8.60
CA GLY A 24 4.28 -16.64 9.50
C GLY A 24 3.05 -16.27 10.31
N ASP A 25 1.86 -16.56 9.78
CA ASP A 25 0.59 -16.25 10.42
C ASP A 25 0.39 -17.01 11.73
N ALA A 26 0.87 -18.23 11.81
CA ALA A 26 0.75 -19.05 13.02
C ALA A 26 1.47 -18.40 14.21
N THR A 27 2.62 -17.79 14.00
CA THR A 27 3.37 -17.11 15.06
C THR A 27 2.62 -15.89 15.58
N THR A 28 2.09 -15.06 14.67
CA THR A 28 1.29 -13.90 15.04
C THR A 28 0.06 -14.30 15.84
N ASN A 29 -0.66 -15.32 15.40
CA ASN A 29 -1.87 -15.80 16.06
C ASN A 29 -1.58 -16.39 17.44
N ALA A 30 -0.40 -16.96 17.66
CA ALA A 30 -0.02 -17.52 18.96
C ALA A 30 0.34 -16.43 19.97
N LEU A 31 0.89 -15.29 19.52
CA LEU A 31 1.41 -14.25 20.42
C LEU A 31 0.43 -13.12 20.68
N ILE A 32 -0.46 -12.84 19.75
CA ILE A 32 -1.35 -11.66 19.80
C ILE A 32 -2.80 -12.12 19.95
N SER A 33 -3.53 -11.52 20.90
CA SER A 33 -4.96 -11.78 21.07
C SER A 33 -5.73 -11.29 19.84
N ALA A 34 -6.76 -12.05 19.42
CA ALA A 34 -7.62 -11.68 18.31
C ALA A 34 -8.35 -10.33 18.52
N ASP A 35 -8.60 -9.97 19.79
CA ASP A 35 -9.33 -8.73 20.14
C ASP A 35 -8.42 -7.51 20.26
N HIS A 36 -7.10 -7.70 20.21
CA HIS A 36 -6.16 -6.59 20.35
C HIS A 36 -6.21 -5.66 19.15
N GLN A 37 -6.39 -4.37 19.41
CA GLN A 37 -6.47 -3.33 18.37
C GLN A 37 -5.24 -2.43 18.44
N SER A 38 -4.79 -1.96 17.30
CA SER A 38 -3.66 -1.03 17.19
C SER A 38 -3.89 -0.02 16.09
N GLU A 39 -3.13 1.06 16.13
CA GLU A 39 -3.06 2.04 15.07
C GLU A 39 -1.68 1.98 14.42
N ALA A 40 -1.66 2.00 13.09
CA ALA A 40 -0.44 2.08 12.31
C ALA A 40 -0.50 3.28 11.37
N ARG A 41 0.67 3.82 11.03
CA ARG A 41 0.80 4.91 10.06
C ARG A 41 1.77 4.50 8.98
N ILE A 42 1.44 4.86 7.75
CA ILE A 42 2.37 4.76 6.63
C ILE A 42 2.90 6.15 6.34
N ILE A 43 4.22 6.27 6.38
CA ILE A 43 4.95 7.53 6.24
C ILE A 43 5.96 7.39 5.09
N ALA A 44 6.04 8.42 4.25
CA ALA A 44 7.04 8.46 3.19
C ALA A 44 8.43 8.70 3.79
N ARG A 45 9.42 7.91 3.37
CA ARG A 45 10.80 8.05 3.84
C ARG A 45 11.66 8.89 2.92
N GLU A 46 11.17 9.19 1.75
CA GLU A 46 11.83 10.04 0.76
C GLU A 46 10.77 10.69 -0.12
N ASP A 47 11.19 11.65 -0.94
CA ASP A 47 10.30 12.30 -1.89
C ASP A 47 9.92 11.30 -2.98
N ILE A 48 8.64 11.00 -3.12
CA ILE A 48 8.16 9.99 -4.07
C ILE A 48 6.82 10.38 -4.69
N VAL A 49 6.54 9.81 -5.85
CA VAL A 49 5.20 9.79 -6.43
C VAL A 49 4.51 8.52 -5.97
N LEU A 50 3.36 8.64 -5.30
CA LEU A 50 2.66 7.52 -4.69
C LEU A 50 1.89 6.71 -5.72
N CYS A 51 2.00 5.38 -5.60
CA CYS A 51 1.19 4.43 -6.35
C CYS A 51 1.03 3.14 -5.53
N GLY A 52 -0.09 2.46 -5.68
CA GLY A 52 -0.37 1.24 -4.93
C GLY A 52 -1.13 1.45 -3.64
N ILE A 53 -1.55 2.69 -3.34
CA ILE A 53 -2.32 2.99 -2.13
C ILE A 53 -3.63 2.20 -2.10
N SER A 54 -4.34 2.13 -3.23
CA SER A 54 -5.60 1.37 -3.33
C SER A 54 -5.40 -0.10 -3.00
N LEU A 55 -4.29 -0.68 -3.42
CA LEU A 55 -3.95 -2.08 -3.14
C LEU A 55 -3.61 -2.29 -1.66
N ALA A 56 -2.87 -1.37 -1.06
CA ALA A 56 -2.56 -1.42 0.36
C ALA A 56 -3.81 -1.31 1.23
N LEU A 57 -4.73 -0.43 0.88
CA LEU A 57 -6.02 -0.31 1.57
C LEU A 57 -6.80 -1.62 1.49
N ALA A 58 -6.82 -2.25 0.31
CA ALA A 58 -7.52 -3.51 0.10
C ALA A 58 -6.91 -4.66 0.92
N VAL A 59 -5.60 -4.67 1.11
CA VAL A 59 -4.93 -5.65 1.98
C VAL A 59 -5.51 -5.62 3.39
N PHE A 60 -5.55 -4.45 3.99
CA PHE A 60 -6.02 -4.32 5.38
C PHE A 60 -7.52 -4.55 5.49
N ARG A 61 -8.32 -4.09 4.53
CA ARG A 61 -9.77 -4.32 4.51
C ARG A 61 -10.11 -5.79 4.35
N GLN A 62 -9.31 -6.53 3.60
CA GLN A 62 -9.53 -7.98 3.43
C GLN A 62 -9.18 -8.74 4.71
N LEU A 63 -8.12 -8.34 5.41
CA LEU A 63 -7.71 -8.98 6.66
C LEU A 63 -8.57 -8.58 7.86
N ASP A 64 -9.08 -7.35 7.87
CA ASP A 64 -9.99 -6.85 8.90
C ASP A 64 -11.06 -5.96 8.26
N PRO A 65 -12.25 -6.52 7.93
CA PRO A 65 -13.33 -5.74 7.33
C PRO A 65 -13.84 -4.58 8.20
N HIS A 66 -13.56 -4.59 9.49
CA HIS A 66 -13.96 -3.54 10.43
C HIS A 66 -12.85 -2.50 10.67
N CYS A 67 -11.75 -2.56 9.93
CA CYS A 67 -10.68 -1.59 10.09
C CYS A 67 -11.14 -0.17 9.73
N GLU A 68 -10.57 0.81 10.41
CA GLU A 68 -10.78 2.22 10.11
C GLU A 68 -9.54 2.77 9.43
N ILE A 69 -9.72 3.35 8.24
CA ILE A 69 -8.62 3.88 7.46
C ILE A 69 -8.84 5.36 7.22
N HIS A 70 -7.83 6.16 7.57
CA HIS A 70 -7.78 7.57 7.24
C HIS A 70 -6.72 7.77 6.15
N GLN A 71 -7.20 7.96 4.93
CA GLN A 71 -6.33 8.17 3.77
C GLN A 71 -6.00 9.65 3.64
N ILE A 72 -4.72 9.98 3.70
CA ILE A 72 -4.24 11.37 3.64
C ILE A 72 -3.82 11.71 2.21
N LYS A 73 -3.16 10.78 1.52
CA LYS A 73 -2.71 10.95 0.14
C LYS A 73 -3.25 9.85 -0.76
N LYS A 74 -3.37 10.15 -2.05
CA LYS A 74 -3.92 9.25 -3.08
C LYS A 74 -2.84 8.85 -4.07
N ASP A 75 -3.13 7.80 -4.84
CA ASP A 75 -2.30 7.40 -5.97
C ASP A 75 -2.12 8.57 -6.94
N GLY A 76 -0.91 8.76 -7.42
CA GLY A 76 -0.53 9.84 -8.32
C GLY A 76 -0.09 11.12 -7.63
N GLN A 77 -0.33 11.29 -6.33
CA GLN A 77 0.13 12.44 -5.59
C GLN A 77 1.59 12.30 -5.19
N GLN A 78 2.27 13.44 -5.07
CA GLN A 78 3.61 13.49 -4.53
C GLN A 78 3.56 13.48 -2.99
N ALA A 79 4.47 12.75 -2.39
CA ALA A 79 4.72 12.79 -0.96
C ALA A 79 6.14 13.23 -0.73
N ALA A 80 6.34 14.19 0.16
CA ALA A 80 7.66 14.58 0.62
C ALA A 80 8.10 13.67 1.75
N ARG A 81 9.40 13.62 1.99
CA ARG A 81 9.96 12.90 3.12
C ARG A 81 9.23 13.26 4.42
N ASP A 82 8.89 12.25 5.21
CA ASP A 82 8.17 12.33 6.48
C ASP A 82 6.68 12.67 6.38
N ASP A 83 6.14 12.84 5.17
CA ASP A 83 4.70 13.01 5.00
C ASP A 83 3.95 11.75 5.40
N SER A 84 2.84 11.94 6.12
CA SER A 84 1.90 10.86 6.41
C SER A 84 1.07 10.54 5.17
N VAL A 85 1.00 9.27 4.81
CA VAL A 85 0.25 8.78 3.65
C VAL A 85 -1.13 8.29 4.07
N MET A 86 -1.19 7.53 5.15
CA MET A 86 -2.44 7.03 5.73
C MET A 86 -2.23 6.58 7.17
N SER A 87 -3.32 6.53 7.92
CA SER A 87 -3.36 5.86 9.22
C SER A 87 -4.42 4.76 9.20
N ILE A 88 -4.18 3.68 9.93
CA ILE A 88 -5.04 2.51 9.95
C ILE A 88 -5.23 2.06 11.38
N THR A 89 -6.50 1.95 11.82
CA THR A 89 -6.84 1.32 13.09
C THR A 89 -7.51 -0.01 12.78
N ALA A 90 -6.90 -1.09 13.22
CA ALA A 90 -7.35 -2.45 12.90
C ALA A 90 -6.90 -3.41 13.98
N SER A 91 -7.31 -4.67 13.85
CA SER A 91 -6.76 -5.70 14.72
C SER A 91 -5.24 -5.75 14.54
N THR A 92 -4.53 -5.92 15.65
CA THR A 92 -3.06 -5.99 15.61
C THR A 92 -2.60 -7.15 14.75
N ARG A 93 -3.31 -8.28 14.77
CA ARG A 93 -3.03 -9.41 13.88
C ARG A 93 -3.10 -9.03 12.40
N ALA A 94 -4.14 -8.30 12.00
CA ALA A 94 -4.29 -7.86 10.62
C ALA A 94 -3.18 -6.91 10.19
N LEU A 95 -2.79 -5.98 11.06
CA LEU A 95 -1.69 -5.06 10.77
C LEU A 95 -0.37 -5.79 10.58
N LEU A 96 -0.04 -6.72 11.47
CA LEU A 96 1.21 -7.48 11.37
C LEU A 96 1.21 -8.42 10.16
N THR A 97 0.11 -9.10 9.90
CA THR A 97 -0.01 -10.03 8.77
C THR A 97 0.04 -9.29 7.43
N GLY A 98 -0.59 -8.14 7.34
CA GLY A 98 -0.72 -7.37 6.09
C GLY A 98 0.43 -6.42 5.79
N GLU A 99 1.28 -6.11 6.76
CA GLU A 99 2.31 -5.08 6.62
C GLU A 99 3.21 -5.29 5.41
N ARG A 100 3.80 -6.47 5.29
CA ARG A 100 4.73 -6.77 4.19
C ARG A 100 4.06 -6.63 2.84
N THR A 101 2.88 -7.22 2.68
CA THR A 101 2.14 -7.19 1.42
C THR A 101 1.76 -5.77 1.03
N ALA A 102 1.21 -5.00 1.97
CA ALA A 102 0.81 -3.62 1.73
C ALA A 102 2.01 -2.74 1.35
N LEU A 103 3.10 -2.83 2.11
CA LEU A 103 4.31 -2.05 1.83
C LEU A 103 4.96 -2.45 0.51
N ASN A 104 4.94 -3.73 0.14
CA ASN A 104 5.47 -4.17 -1.15
C ASN A 104 4.71 -3.54 -2.32
N PHE A 105 3.38 -3.47 -2.26
CA PHE A 105 2.61 -2.79 -3.29
C PHE A 105 2.99 -1.33 -3.42
N ILE A 106 3.02 -0.61 -2.30
CA ILE A 106 3.32 0.83 -2.31
C ILE A 106 4.75 1.08 -2.78
N GLN A 107 5.72 0.35 -2.27
CA GLN A 107 7.14 0.56 -2.58
C GLN A 107 7.45 0.27 -4.05
N ARG A 108 6.97 -0.85 -4.57
CA ARG A 108 7.22 -1.24 -5.96
C ARG A 108 6.55 -0.28 -6.95
N LEU A 109 5.28 -0.01 -6.75
CA LEU A 109 4.50 0.82 -7.66
C LEU A 109 4.89 2.30 -7.55
N SER A 110 5.19 2.77 -6.35
CA SER A 110 5.67 4.14 -6.15
C SER A 110 7.06 4.35 -6.74
N GLY A 111 7.93 3.34 -6.66
CA GLY A 111 9.25 3.38 -7.30
C GLY A 111 9.12 3.52 -8.82
N ILE A 112 8.25 2.74 -9.45
CA ILE A 112 7.98 2.82 -10.88
C ILE A 112 7.36 4.18 -11.25
N ALA A 113 6.37 4.64 -10.48
CA ALA A 113 5.71 5.92 -10.71
C ALA A 113 6.68 7.10 -10.60
N THR A 114 7.56 7.08 -9.61
CA THR A 114 8.57 8.13 -9.42
C THR A 114 9.55 8.18 -10.59
N MET A 115 10.04 7.03 -11.03
CA MET A 115 10.94 6.94 -12.16
C MET A 115 10.26 7.40 -13.46
N THR A 116 9.02 6.98 -13.68
CA THR A 116 8.23 7.39 -14.84
C THR A 116 8.03 8.92 -14.87
N ALA A 117 7.76 9.53 -13.73
CA ALA A 117 7.61 10.97 -13.61
C ALA A 117 8.90 11.72 -13.99
N LEU A 118 10.06 11.20 -13.57
CA LEU A 118 11.35 11.78 -13.93
C LEU A 118 11.60 11.70 -15.45
N TYR A 119 11.33 10.56 -16.07
CA TYR A 119 11.45 10.43 -17.52
C TYR A 119 10.46 11.32 -18.26
N ALA A 120 9.24 11.44 -17.79
CA ALA A 120 8.24 12.33 -18.41
C ALA A 120 8.69 13.78 -18.39
N ASP A 121 9.31 14.24 -17.30
CA ASP A 121 9.85 15.60 -17.19
C ASP A 121 11.00 15.82 -18.18
N GLU A 122 11.90 14.86 -18.35
CA GLU A 122 13.00 14.95 -19.29
C GLU A 122 12.52 15.02 -20.75
N VAL A 123 11.57 14.17 -21.14
CA VAL A 123 11.10 14.12 -22.53
C VAL A 123 10.09 15.23 -22.87
N ARG A 124 9.53 15.90 -21.89
CA ARG A 124 8.60 17.01 -22.13
C ARG A 124 9.24 18.11 -22.94
N ASP A 125 10.51 18.42 -22.64
CA ASP A 125 11.28 19.43 -23.35
C ASP A 125 11.69 18.98 -24.78
N SER A 126 11.74 17.67 -25.01
CA SER A 126 12.09 17.11 -26.34
C SER A 126 10.88 16.93 -27.25
N GLY A 127 9.66 17.04 -26.73
CA GLY A 127 8.44 16.79 -27.47
C GLY A 127 8.12 15.32 -27.71
N ALA A 128 8.89 14.40 -27.12
CA ALA A 128 8.63 12.96 -27.22
C ALA A 128 7.52 12.52 -26.26
N LEU A 129 6.93 11.37 -26.55
CA LEU A 129 5.90 10.76 -25.69
C LEU A 129 6.42 9.48 -25.06
N ILE A 130 6.01 9.22 -23.81
CA ILE A 130 6.27 7.96 -23.10
C ILE A 130 4.98 7.15 -23.06
N PHE A 131 5.10 5.90 -23.45
CA PHE A 131 4.00 4.93 -23.43
C PHE A 131 4.26 3.80 -22.44
#